data_4fb0c45ac167aa2f66cebb6eeb214781
#
_entry.id   4fb0c45ac167aa2f66cebb6eeb214781
#
_cell.length_a   1.000
_cell.length_b   1.000
_cell.length_c   1.000
_cell.angle_alpha   90.00
_cell.angle_beta   90.00
_cell.angle_gamma   90.00
#
_symmetry.space_group_name_H-M   'P 1'
#
loop_
_entity.id
_entity.type
_entity.pdbx_description
1 polymer ?
#
loop_
_entity_poly.entity_id
_entity_poly.type
_entity_poly.pdbx_seq_one_letter_code
_entity_poly.pdbx_strand_id
1 'polypeptide(L)'
;MATRTDSSRNQPRKADGEFASKKRSNRDGVAKSGGLFDWGGTTTSALLSAAVAGAAVVVAANLGRKLIVQGMSGTAGDWDEVLAAEHKMTLAIFDKLLATDDSQTIKRGMLMTKLTHALDKHAHEEEMVVYPVLREANEKAVADLLEKEHGEVKTFLFKLGEMATDAPQWLETVREFRNSVARHARMEEDEVFPRFKAEITDEQNKHITSLVNKDGFLMA
;
A
#
# COMPACT_ATOMS: atom_id res chain seq x y z
N MET A 1 -66.88 13.43 5.86
CA MET A 1 -66.55 14.31 7.01
C MET A 1 -65.07 14.56 6.94
N ALA A 2 -64.70 15.68 6.38
CA ALA A 2 -64.34 16.94 7.00
C ALA A 2 -63.02 16.79 7.78
N THR A 3 -61.95 17.53 7.64
CA THR A 3 -61.58 18.79 7.00
C THR A 3 -60.11 19.06 7.34
N ARG A 4 -59.32 19.53 6.38
CA ARG A 4 -58.57 20.82 6.45
C ARG A 4 -57.50 20.92 7.55
N THR A 5 -56.34 21.52 7.34
CA THR A 5 -55.79 22.64 6.52
C THR A 5 -54.27 22.63 6.75
N ASP A 6 -53.44 22.75 5.74
CA ASP A 6 -52.82 23.96 5.19
C ASP A 6 -52.02 24.82 6.18
N SER A 7 -50.76 24.99 5.93
CA SER A 7 -50.14 26.30 5.82
C SER A 7 -48.65 26.25 5.44
N SER A 8 -48.41 26.69 4.23
CA SER A 8 -47.14 27.16 3.69
C SER A 8 -46.53 28.30 4.53
N ARG A 9 -45.22 28.36 4.62
CA ARG A 9 -44.50 29.64 4.60
C ARG A 9 -43.14 29.51 3.95
N ASN A 10 -43.12 29.94 2.75
CA ASN A 10 -42.03 30.37 1.94
C ASN A 10 -41.41 31.65 2.54
N GLN A 11 -40.10 31.70 2.73
CA GLN A 11 -39.38 32.98 2.89
C GLN A 11 -38.12 33.00 2.06
N PRO A 12 -37.81 34.13 1.41
CA PRO A 12 -36.78 34.22 0.37
C PRO A 12 -35.39 34.47 0.94
N ARG A 13 -34.40 33.92 0.24
CA ARG A 13 -32.98 34.26 0.42
C ARG A 13 -32.75 35.69 -0.08
N LYS A 14 -32.09 36.49 0.75
CA LYS A 14 -31.38 37.70 0.31
C LYS A 14 -29.92 37.37 0.06
N ALA A 15 -29.46 37.74 -1.11
CA ALA A 15 -28.10 37.87 -1.51
C ALA A 15 -27.46 39.12 -0.87
N ASP A 16 -26.15 39.20 -0.96
CA ASP A 16 -25.27 40.35 -0.71
C ASP A 16 -24.60 40.39 0.66
N GLY A 17 -23.30 40.13 0.63
CA GLY A 17 -22.38 40.32 1.70
C GLY A 17 -20.93 40.45 1.16
N GLU A 18 -20.72 41.64 0.66
CA GLU A 18 -19.46 42.20 0.17
C GLU A 18 -18.36 42.13 1.25
N PHE A 19 -17.20 41.53 0.90
CA PHE A 19 -16.01 41.53 1.77
C PHE A 19 -15.27 42.86 1.65
N ALA A 20 -15.46 43.73 2.65
CA ALA A 20 -14.70 44.95 2.81
C ALA A 20 -13.28 44.68 3.31
N SER A 21 -12.30 45.00 2.51
CA SER A 21 -10.88 45.07 2.86
C SER A 21 -10.61 46.18 3.86
N LYS A 22 -10.14 45.84 5.04
CA LYS A 22 -9.67 46.82 6.05
C LYS A 22 -8.16 46.94 6.04
N LYS A 23 -7.68 47.94 5.32
CA LYS A 23 -6.33 48.46 5.36
C LYS A 23 -6.07 49.03 6.77
N ARG A 24 -5.07 48.54 7.51
CA ARG A 24 -4.57 49.19 8.71
C ARG A 24 -3.08 49.53 8.58
N SER A 25 -2.86 50.79 8.82
CA SER A 25 -1.68 51.60 8.86
C SER A 25 -0.62 51.14 9.87
N ASN A 26 0.61 51.32 9.47
CA ASN A 26 1.87 51.34 10.20
C ASN A 26 1.82 52.13 11.51
N ARG A 27 2.38 51.57 12.58
CA ARG A 27 3.03 52.33 13.64
C ARG A 27 4.16 51.53 14.27
N ASP A 28 5.30 52.14 14.25
CA ASP A 28 6.57 51.73 14.82
C ASP A 28 6.47 51.49 16.34
N GLY A 29 7.12 50.43 16.82
CA GLY A 29 7.27 50.16 18.24
C GLY A 29 8.29 49.05 18.47
N VAL A 30 9.55 49.46 18.63
CA VAL A 30 10.66 48.60 19.02
C VAL A 30 10.44 48.07 20.43
N ALA A 31 10.31 46.75 20.56
CA ALA A 31 10.54 46.06 21.81
C ALA A 31 11.37 44.79 21.55
N LYS A 32 12.64 44.86 21.98
CA LYS A 32 13.53 43.70 22.07
C LYS A 32 13.00 42.77 23.16
N SER A 33 12.55 41.57 22.82
CA SER A 33 12.46 40.45 23.74
C SER A 33 13.38 39.35 23.22
N GLY A 34 14.35 38.96 24.04
CA GLY A 34 15.31 37.91 23.74
C GLY A 34 14.62 36.55 23.50
N GLY A 35 14.70 36.05 22.30
CA GLY A 35 14.27 34.69 21.94
C GLY A 35 15.37 33.69 22.27
N LEU A 36 15.00 32.62 22.87
CA LEU A 36 15.83 31.55 23.45
C LEU A 36 16.46 30.60 22.40
N PHE A 37 16.68 31.05 21.18
CA PHE A 37 17.42 30.31 20.15
C PHE A 37 18.32 31.25 19.34
N ASP A 38 19.56 31.41 19.83
CA ASP A 38 20.63 31.95 19.06
C ASP A 38 21.13 30.87 18.04
N TRP A 39 20.65 30.95 16.81
CA TRP A 39 21.18 30.15 15.70
C TRP A 39 22.47 30.84 15.22
N GLY A 40 23.57 30.58 15.95
CA GLY A 40 24.89 30.93 15.51
C GLY A 40 25.14 30.49 14.08
N GLY A 41 25.52 31.43 13.24
CA GLY A 41 25.63 31.38 11.79
C GLY A 41 26.27 30.10 11.22
N THR A 42 25.47 29.13 10.90
CA THR A 42 25.81 28.15 9.88
C THR A 42 25.34 28.73 8.56
N THR A 43 26.30 28.97 7.67
CA THR A 43 26.06 29.51 6.35
C THR A 43 24.99 28.68 5.63
N THR A 44 23.98 29.32 5.04
CA THR A 44 22.89 28.72 4.26
C THR A 44 23.37 27.72 3.19
N SER A 45 24.62 27.86 2.74
CA SER A 45 25.28 26.91 1.84
C SER A 45 25.55 25.54 2.46
N ALA A 46 25.83 25.44 3.76
CA ALA A 46 26.08 24.15 4.42
C ALA A 46 24.78 23.37 4.63
N LEU A 47 23.66 24.04 4.94
CA LEU A 47 22.35 23.39 5.07
C LEU A 47 21.80 22.93 3.73
N LEU A 48 21.98 23.70 2.66
CA LEU A 48 21.63 23.29 1.30
C LEU A 48 22.46 22.08 0.83
N SER A 49 23.76 22.07 1.14
CA SER A 49 24.65 20.95 0.80
C SER A 49 24.26 19.66 1.54
N ALA A 50 23.89 19.76 2.81
CA ALA A 50 23.45 18.60 3.59
C ALA A 50 22.10 18.06 3.11
N ALA A 51 21.15 18.93 2.74
CA ALA A 51 19.86 18.54 2.19
C ALA A 51 19.99 17.86 0.81
N VAL A 52 20.85 18.39 -0.07
CA VAL A 52 21.12 17.80 -1.38
C VAL A 52 21.83 16.44 -1.25
N ALA A 53 22.82 16.33 -0.36
CA ALA A 53 23.50 15.06 -0.10
C ALA A 53 22.54 14.01 0.50
N GLY A 54 21.69 14.41 1.45
CA GLY A 54 20.67 13.54 2.03
C GLY A 54 19.66 13.04 1.00
N ALA A 55 19.14 13.92 0.14
CA ALA A 55 18.24 13.56 -0.94
C ALA A 55 18.90 12.61 -1.96
N ALA A 56 20.16 12.86 -2.33
CA ALA A 56 20.90 12.00 -3.25
C ALA A 56 21.13 10.58 -2.67
N VAL A 57 21.41 10.47 -1.37
CA VAL A 57 21.57 9.17 -0.69
C VAL A 57 20.26 8.41 -0.65
N VAL A 58 19.13 9.08 -0.35
CA VAL A 58 17.80 8.46 -0.33
C VAL A 58 17.38 7.99 -1.73
N VAL A 59 17.61 8.79 -2.76
CA VAL A 59 17.33 8.43 -4.15
C VAL A 59 18.21 7.26 -4.59
N ALA A 60 19.51 7.28 -4.27
CA ALA A 60 20.42 6.17 -4.61
C ALA A 60 20.07 4.88 -3.86
N ALA A 61 19.67 4.96 -2.59
CA ALA A 61 19.22 3.81 -1.82
C ALA A 61 17.91 3.22 -2.38
N ASN A 62 16.95 4.06 -2.74
CA ASN A 62 15.70 3.62 -3.37
C ASN A 62 15.94 3.01 -4.76
N LEU A 63 16.78 3.63 -5.58
CA LEU A 63 17.13 3.10 -6.89
C LEU A 63 17.89 1.76 -6.76
N GLY A 64 18.84 1.66 -5.84
CA GLY A 64 19.55 0.44 -5.52
C GLY A 64 18.62 -0.68 -5.05
N ARG A 65 17.65 -0.37 -4.18
CA ARG A 65 16.62 -1.31 -3.74
C ARG A 65 15.75 -1.79 -4.90
N LYS A 66 15.28 -0.87 -5.76
CA LYS A 66 14.50 -1.19 -6.95
C LYS A 66 15.28 -2.08 -7.93
N LEU A 67 16.56 -1.80 -8.16
CA LEU A 67 17.43 -2.62 -9.03
C LEU A 67 17.68 -4.02 -8.45
N ILE A 68 17.79 -4.16 -7.12
CA ILE A 68 17.92 -5.46 -6.47
C ILE A 68 16.63 -6.26 -6.62
N VAL A 69 15.47 -5.65 -6.36
CA VAL A 69 14.16 -6.30 -6.51
C VAL A 69 13.94 -6.71 -7.97
N GLN A 70 14.23 -5.83 -8.92
CA GLN A 70 14.10 -6.14 -10.35
C GLN A 70 15.13 -7.17 -10.83
N GLY A 71 16.34 -7.16 -10.29
CA GLY A 71 17.35 -8.18 -10.57
C GLY A 71 16.92 -9.57 -10.09
N MET A 72 16.22 -9.64 -8.96
CA MET A 72 15.61 -10.88 -8.46
C MET A 72 14.42 -11.32 -9.30
N SER A 73 13.55 -10.38 -9.72
CA SER A 73 12.42 -10.66 -10.59
C SER A 73 12.87 -11.03 -12.02
N GLY A 74 13.87 -10.34 -12.57
CA GLY A 74 14.42 -10.63 -13.89
C GLY A 74 15.16 -11.97 -14.02
N THR A 75 15.47 -12.63 -12.90
CA THR A 75 16.03 -14.00 -12.81
C THR A 75 15.00 -15.04 -12.38
N ALA A 76 13.79 -14.63 -12.03
CA ALA A 76 12.76 -15.52 -11.46
C ALA A 76 11.96 -16.30 -12.53
N GLY A 77 12.17 -16.06 -13.81
CA GLY A 77 11.46 -16.77 -14.89
C GLY A 77 10.19 -16.04 -15.36
N ASP A 78 9.16 -16.80 -15.71
CA ASP A 78 7.88 -16.28 -16.18
C ASP A 78 7.05 -15.68 -15.04
N TRP A 79 5.96 -14.98 -15.37
CA TRP A 79 5.09 -14.28 -14.42
C TRP A 79 4.58 -15.17 -13.28
N ASP A 80 4.23 -16.42 -13.55
CA ASP A 80 3.76 -17.39 -12.56
C ASP A 80 4.87 -17.79 -11.57
N GLU A 81 6.10 -17.92 -12.02
CA GLU A 81 7.27 -18.20 -11.16
C GLU A 81 7.62 -16.98 -10.29
N VAL A 82 7.44 -15.76 -10.82
CA VAL A 82 7.61 -14.51 -10.07
C VAL A 82 6.61 -14.43 -8.92
N LEU A 83 5.31 -14.63 -9.21
CA LEU A 83 4.25 -14.60 -8.21
C LEU A 83 4.40 -15.71 -7.16
N ALA A 84 4.75 -16.93 -7.58
CA ALA A 84 5.04 -18.03 -6.64
C ALA A 84 6.24 -17.72 -5.71
N ALA A 85 7.27 -17.05 -6.21
CA ALA A 85 8.38 -16.58 -5.37
C ALA A 85 7.94 -15.51 -4.36
N GLU A 86 7.00 -14.64 -4.70
CA GLU A 86 6.41 -13.64 -3.82
C GLU A 86 5.53 -14.27 -2.74
N HIS A 87 4.71 -15.27 -3.06
CA HIS A 87 4.00 -16.08 -2.07
C HIS A 87 4.94 -16.67 -1.04
N LYS A 88 6.02 -17.30 -1.50
CA LYS A 88 7.03 -17.89 -0.62
C LYS A 88 7.69 -16.84 0.29
N MET A 89 8.03 -15.67 -0.23
CA MET A 89 8.60 -14.58 0.57
C MET A 89 7.59 -14.06 1.60
N THR A 90 6.34 -13.89 1.21
CA THR A 90 5.24 -13.45 2.09
C THR A 90 5.01 -14.45 3.23
N LEU A 91 4.92 -15.74 2.93
CA LEU A 91 4.78 -16.79 3.94
C LEU A 91 5.98 -16.83 4.91
N ALA A 92 7.20 -16.58 4.43
CA ALA A 92 8.37 -16.47 5.29
C ALA A 92 8.33 -15.25 6.23
N ILE A 93 7.64 -14.16 5.87
CA ILE A 93 7.40 -13.03 6.79
C ILE A 93 6.41 -13.44 7.87
N PHE A 94 5.33 -14.15 7.53
CA PHE A 94 4.40 -14.71 8.51
C PHE A 94 5.10 -15.65 9.50
N ASP A 95 5.97 -16.53 9.02
CA ASP A 95 6.73 -17.43 9.90
C ASP A 95 7.61 -16.66 10.88
N LYS A 96 8.23 -15.56 10.47
CA LYS A 96 8.99 -14.66 11.35
C LYS A 96 8.09 -13.95 12.36
N LEU A 97 6.85 -13.58 11.99
CA LEU A 97 5.86 -12.99 12.90
C LEU A 97 5.46 -14.00 13.97
N LEU A 98 5.12 -15.23 13.55
CA LEU A 98 4.71 -16.32 14.45
C LEU A 98 5.81 -16.78 15.40
N ALA A 99 7.09 -16.53 15.06
CA ALA A 99 8.24 -16.80 15.92
C ALA A 99 8.53 -15.67 16.92
N THR A 100 7.67 -14.65 17.04
CA THR A 100 7.82 -13.56 18.03
C THR A 100 7.04 -13.85 19.31
N ASP A 101 7.47 -13.22 20.41
CA ASP A 101 6.73 -13.17 21.68
C ASP A 101 6.15 -11.76 21.95
N ASP A 102 5.37 -11.64 23.02
CA ASP A 102 4.62 -10.43 23.36
C ASP A 102 5.50 -9.23 23.72
N SER A 103 6.76 -9.46 24.10
CA SER A 103 7.73 -8.41 24.41
C SER A 103 8.32 -7.76 23.16
N GLN A 104 8.18 -8.39 21.98
CA GLN A 104 8.81 -7.98 20.72
C GLN A 104 7.89 -7.08 19.86
N THR A 105 7.16 -6.16 20.48
CA THR A 105 6.16 -5.29 19.81
C THR A 105 6.73 -4.49 18.64
N ILE A 106 7.94 -3.91 18.80
CA ILE A 106 8.61 -3.16 17.73
C ILE A 106 8.94 -4.07 16.54
N LYS A 107 9.46 -5.27 16.81
CA LYS A 107 9.78 -6.25 15.76
C LYS A 107 8.50 -6.70 15.03
N ARG A 108 7.40 -6.94 15.76
CA ARG A 108 6.09 -7.24 15.17
C ARG A 108 5.61 -6.12 14.26
N GLY A 109 5.68 -4.86 14.70
CA GLY A 109 5.32 -3.70 13.89
C GLY A 109 6.15 -3.59 12.59
N MET A 110 7.47 -3.77 12.69
CA MET A 110 8.35 -3.75 11.51
C MET A 110 8.05 -4.90 10.53
N LEU A 111 7.76 -6.10 11.03
CA LEU A 111 7.39 -7.25 10.19
C LEU A 111 6.02 -7.06 9.56
N MET A 112 5.04 -6.49 10.29
CA MET A 112 3.73 -6.14 9.73
C MET A 112 3.84 -5.13 8.59
N THR A 113 4.66 -4.08 8.74
CA THR A 113 4.91 -3.12 7.65
C THR A 113 5.47 -3.81 6.40
N LYS A 114 6.42 -4.74 6.58
CA LYS A 114 6.99 -5.52 5.48
C LYS A 114 5.96 -6.45 4.84
N LEU A 115 5.13 -7.10 5.66
CA LEU A 115 4.06 -7.98 5.21
C LEU A 115 3.04 -7.22 4.38
N THR A 116 2.54 -6.09 4.89
CA THR A 116 1.59 -5.22 4.18
C THR A 116 2.13 -4.82 2.81
N HIS A 117 3.37 -4.32 2.77
CA HIS A 117 3.98 -3.91 1.50
C HIS A 117 4.15 -5.08 0.52
N ALA A 118 4.53 -6.28 0.99
CA ALA A 118 4.66 -7.46 0.14
C ALA A 118 3.30 -7.90 -0.43
N LEU A 119 2.24 -7.91 0.40
CA LEU A 119 0.89 -8.27 -0.02
C LEU A 119 0.27 -7.23 -0.95
N ASP A 120 0.45 -5.93 -0.67
CA ASP A 120 -0.06 -4.86 -1.53
C ASP A 120 0.58 -4.90 -2.93
N LYS A 121 1.91 -5.10 -3.00
CA LYS A 121 2.62 -5.25 -4.26
C LYS A 121 2.10 -6.43 -5.06
N HIS A 122 2.07 -7.61 -4.44
CA HIS A 122 1.64 -8.86 -5.06
C HIS A 122 0.19 -8.78 -5.56
N ALA A 123 -0.74 -8.36 -4.70
CA ALA A 123 -2.13 -8.19 -5.09
C ALA A 123 -2.30 -7.17 -6.24
N HIS A 124 -1.51 -6.11 -6.26
CA HIS A 124 -1.53 -5.12 -7.34
C HIS A 124 -1.13 -5.75 -8.69
N GLU A 125 -0.04 -6.54 -8.73
CA GLU A 125 0.41 -7.22 -9.93
C GLU A 125 -0.66 -8.17 -10.49
N GLU A 126 -1.34 -8.89 -9.64
CA GLU A 126 -2.42 -9.80 -10.04
C GLU A 126 -3.69 -9.06 -10.45
N GLU A 127 -4.19 -8.15 -9.63
CA GLU A 127 -5.41 -7.37 -9.89
C GLU A 127 -5.29 -6.50 -11.15
N MET A 128 -4.10 -5.99 -11.46
CA MET A 128 -3.88 -5.10 -12.60
C MET A 128 -3.40 -5.81 -13.87
N VAL A 129 -2.81 -6.99 -13.77
CA VAL A 129 -2.24 -7.70 -14.92
C VAL A 129 -2.88 -9.06 -15.13
N VAL A 130 -2.80 -9.97 -14.14
CA VAL A 130 -3.17 -11.39 -14.34
C VAL A 130 -4.68 -11.59 -14.39
N TYR A 131 -5.43 -11.04 -13.44
CA TYR A 131 -6.89 -11.25 -13.37
C TYR A 131 -7.68 -10.63 -14.53
N PRO A 132 -7.31 -9.47 -15.10
CA PRO A 132 -7.91 -8.99 -16.33
C PRO A 132 -7.75 -9.96 -17.49
N VAL A 133 -6.57 -10.57 -17.68
CA VAL A 133 -6.33 -11.53 -18.75
C VAL A 133 -7.05 -12.86 -18.51
N LEU A 134 -7.14 -13.32 -17.24
CA LEU A 134 -8.00 -14.46 -16.87
C LEU A 134 -9.47 -14.23 -17.28
N ARG A 135 -9.99 -13.03 -17.07
CA ARG A 135 -11.36 -12.67 -17.47
C ARG A 135 -11.54 -12.69 -18.99
N GLU A 136 -10.55 -12.23 -19.74
CA GLU A 136 -10.55 -12.29 -21.21
C GLU A 136 -10.48 -13.72 -21.74
N ALA A 137 -9.82 -14.63 -21.01
CA ALA A 137 -9.76 -16.07 -21.30
C ALA A 137 -11.01 -16.86 -20.86
N ASN A 138 -12.13 -16.19 -20.54
CA ASN A 138 -13.38 -16.76 -20.02
C ASN A 138 -13.29 -17.38 -18.61
N GLU A 139 -12.22 -17.16 -17.87
CA GLU A 139 -12.03 -17.59 -16.48
C GLU A 139 -12.56 -16.56 -15.46
N LYS A 140 -13.62 -15.83 -15.83
CA LYS A 140 -14.18 -14.74 -15.01
C LYS A 140 -14.53 -15.17 -13.58
N ALA A 141 -15.14 -16.35 -13.41
CA ALA A 141 -15.57 -16.84 -12.09
C ALA A 141 -14.37 -17.08 -11.16
N VAL A 142 -13.25 -17.55 -11.71
CA VAL A 142 -12.01 -17.77 -10.98
C VAL A 142 -11.37 -16.43 -10.61
N ALA A 143 -11.24 -15.51 -11.56
CA ALA A 143 -10.71 -14.17 -11.30
C ALA A 143 -11.53 -13.42 -10.23
N ASP A 144 -12.87 -13.50 -10.27
CA ASP A 144 -13.75 -12.89 -9.26
C ASP A 144 -13.60 -13.54 -7.87
N LEU A 145 -13.32 -14.86 -7.81
CA LEU A 145 -13.03 -15.56 -6.56
C LEU A 145 -11.71 -15.12 -5.95
N LEU A 146 -10.64 -15.05 -6.74
CA LEU A 146 -9.31 -14.61 -6.31
C LEU A 146 -9.34 -13.16 -5.80
N GLU A 147 -10.01 -12.27 -6.52
CA GLU A 147 -10.19 -10.87 -6.11
C GLU A 147 -10.97 -10.74 -4.79
N LYS A 148 -11.97 -11.59 -4.56
CA LYS A 148 -12.68 -11.68 -3.28
C LYS A 148 -11.75 -12.12 -2.15
N GLU A 149 -10.86 -13.07 -2.37
CA GLU A 149 -9.88 -13.53 -1.38
C GLU A 149 -8.88 -12.42 -1.05
N HIS A 150 -8.49 -11.58 -2.00
CA HIS A 150 -7.74 -10.34 -1.73
C HIS A 150 -8.52 -9.36 -0.83
N GLY A 151 -9.84 -9.32 -0.94
CA GLY A 151 -10.71 -8.59 0.01
C GLY A 151 -10.59 -9.12 1.44
N GLU A 152 -10.46 -10.44 1.60
CA GLU A 152 -10.21 -11.05 2.92
C GLU A 152 -8.82 -10.67 3.46
N VAL A 153 -7.79 -10.65 2.63
CA VAL A 153 -6.44 -10.17 2.97
C VAL A 153 -6.49 -8.74 3.51
N LYS A 154 -7.16 -7.83 2.81
CA LYS A 154 -7.35 -6.43 3.24
C LYS A 154 -8.07 -6.33 4.59
N THR A 155 -9.03 -7.22 4.85
CA THR A 155 -9.76 -7.31 6.13
C THR A 155 -8.84 -7.77 7.27
N PHE A 156 -7.96 -8.75 7.05
CA PHE A 156 -6.98 -9.19 8.05
C PHE A 156 -5.96 -8.09 8.36
N LEU A 157 -5.46 -7.39 7.34
CA LEU A 157 -4.52 -6.28 7.52
C LEU A 157 -5.15 -5.16 8.35
N PHE A 158 -6.40 -4.78 8.06
CA PHE A 158 -7.15 -3.81 8.85
C PHE A 158 -7.31 -4.27 10.31
N LYS A 159 -7.79 -5.51 10.53
CA LYS A 159 -7.99 -6.08 11.86
C LYS A 159 -6.70 -6.08 12.69
N LEU A 160 -5.59 -6.51 12.10
CA LEU A 160 -4.29 -6.52 12.78
C LEU A 160 -3.73 -5.12 13.01
N GLY A 161 -4.03 -4.16 12.12
CA GLY A 161 -3.66 -2.75 12.29
C GLY A 161 -4.35 -2.06 13.47
N GLU A 162 -5.61 -2.46 13.78
CA GLU A 162 -6.38 -1.95 14.91
C GLU A 162 -6.04 -2.65 16.24
N MET A 163 -5.35 -3.78 16.20
CA MET A 163 -4.98 -4.53 17.40
C MET A 163 -3.63 -4.09 17.96
N ALA A 164 -3.52 -3.98 19.29
CA ALA A 164 -2.22 -3.86 19.95
C ALA A 164 -1.38 -5.11 19.65
N THR A 165 -0.12 -4.92 19.28
CA THR A 165 0.77 -6.03 18.86
C THR A 165 1.13 -7.00 19.98
N ASP A 166 0.88 -6.63 21.24
CA ASP A 166 1.02 -7.47 22.45
C ASP A 166 -0.33 -8.08 22.91
N ALA A 167 -1.42 -7.84 22.17
CA ALA A 167 -2.72 -8.41 22.53
C ALA A 167 -2.68 -9.96 22.49
N PRO A 168 -3.29 -10.65 23.47
CA PRO A 168 -3.22 -12.12 23.58
C PRO A 168 -3.67 -12.87 22.31
N GLN A 169 -4.64 -12.32 21.59
CA GLN A 169 -5.17 -12.93 20.35
C GLN A 169 -4.40 -12.54 19.08
N TRP A 170 -3.40 -11.67 19.17
CA TRP A 170 -2.72 -11.12 18.00
C TRP A 170 -2.04 -12.21 17.16
N LEU A 171 -1.24 -13.09 17.79
CA LEU A 171 -0.57 -14.18 17.07
C LEU A 171 -1.54 -15.21 16.50
N GLU A 172 -2.68 -15.45 17.15
CA GLU A 172 -3.72 -16.33 16.59
C GLU A 172 -4.31 -15.72 15.32
N THR A 173 -4.63 -14.42 15.33
CA THR A 173 -5.08 -13.71 14.13
C THR A 173 -4.06 -13.75 13.01
N VAL A 174 -2.76 -13.61 13.32
CA VAL A 174 -1.67 -13.77 12.34
C VAL A 174 -1.64 -15.19 11.76
N ARG A 175 -1.88 -16.21 12.57
CA ARG A 175 -1.91 -17.61 12.12
C ARG A 175 -3.11 -17.88 11.20
N GLU A 176 -4.28 -17.37 11.53
CA GLU A 176 -5.47 -17.46 10.67
C GLU A 176 -5.21 -16.77 9.32
N PHE A 177 -4.63 -15.58 9.35
CA PHE A 177 -4.29 -14.83 8.16
C PHE A 177 -3.27 -15.58 7.28
N ARG A 178 -2.17 -16.07 7.88
CA ARG A 178 -1.21 -16.92 7.17
C ARG A 178 -1.87 -18.12 6.48
N ASN A 179 -2.80 -18.79 7.16
CA ASN A 179 -3.48 -19.93 6.60
C ASN A 179 -4.40 -19.55 5.43
N SER A 180 -5.04 -18.38 5.48
CA SER A 180 -5.81 -17.84 4.36
C SER A 180 -4.91 -17.58 3.14
N VAL A 181 -3.83 -16.84 3.31
CA VAL A 181 -2.85 -16.57 2.24
C VAL A 181 -2.25 -17.87 1.68
N ALA A 182 -1.91 -18.83 2.54
CA ALA A 182 -1.36 -20.12 2.08
C ALA A 182 -2.35 -20.98 1.31
N ARG A 183 -3.66 -20.86 1.54
CA ARG A 183 -4.68 -21.53 0.72
C ARG A 183 -4.82 -20.88 -0.65
N HIS A 184 -4.88 -19.55 -0.65
CA HIS A 184 -4.93 -18.75 -1.86
C HIS A 184 -3.74 -19.06 -2.77
N ALA A 185 -2.51 -18.93 -2.27
CA ALA A 185 -1.30 -19.24 -3.02
C ALA A 185 -1.31 -20.66 -3.62
N ARG A 186 -1.73 -21.67 -2.84
CA ARG A 186 -1.82 -23.04 -3.38
C ARG A 186 -2.84 -23.19 -4.49
N MET A 187 -4.00 -22.54 -4.38
CA MET A 187 -5.01 -22.59 -5.44
C MET A 187 -4.47 -22.01 -6.74
N GLU A 188 -3.72 -20.90 -6.67
CA GLU A 188 -3.11 -20.30 -7.84
C GLU A 188 -1.97 -21.14 -8.41
N GLU A 189 -1.02 -21.56 -7.57
CA GLU A 189 0.17 -22.29 -8.01
C GLU A 189 -0.15 -23.71 -8.49
N ASP A 190 -1.11 -24.40 -7.86
CA ASP A 190 -1.42 -25.80 -8.16
C ASP A 190 -2.51 -25.96 -9.25
N GLU A 191 -3.42 -24.96 -9.40
CA GLU A 191 -4.60 -25.10 -10.24
C GLU A 191 -4.72 -23.99 -11.30
N VAL A 192 -4.74 -22.72 -10.90
CA VAL A 192 -5.11 -21.61 -11.77
C VAL A 192 -3.99 -21.27 -12.75
N PHE A 193 -2.80 -21.01 -12.25
CA PHE A 193 -1.66 -20.59 -13.09
C PHE A 193 -1.25 -21.67 -14.11
N PRO A 194 -1.09 -22.96 -13.74
CA PRO A 194 -0.76 -24.00 -14.71
C PRO A 194 -1.82 -24.14 -15.81
N ARG A 195 -3.11 -24.09 -15.46
CA ARG A 195 -4.20 -24.19 -16.44
C ARG A 195 -4.18 -23.00 -17.38
N PHE A 196 -4.11 -21.78 -16.85
CA PHE A 196 -4.09 -20.57 -17.64
C PHE A 196 -2.84 -20.50 -18.55
N LYS A 197 -1.67 -20.86 -18.03
CA LYS A 197 -0.43 -20.90 -18.79
C LYS A 197 -0.49 -21.89 -19.97
N ALA A 198 -1.24 -22.97 -19.84
CA ALA A 198 -1.44 -23.94 -20.93
C ALA A 198 -2.39 -23.44 -22.06
N GLU A 199 -3.18 -22.40 -21.80
CA GLU A 199 -4.16 -21.83 -22.75
C GLU A 199 -3.61 -20.61 -23.53
N ILE A 200 -2.53 -20.00 -23.07
CA ILE A 200 -1.94 -18.80 -23.69
C ILE A 200 -0.77 -19.16 -24.61
N THR A 201 -0.53 -18.29 -25.60
CA THR A 201 0.64 -18.42 -26.50
C THR A 201 1.93 -17.95 -25.79
N ASP A 202 3.08 -18.35 -26.36
CA ASP A 202 4.40 -17.89 -25.88
C ASP A 202 4.52 -16.36 -25.91
N GLU A 203 3.92 -15.69 -26.90
CA GLU A 203 3.91 -14.23 -27.01
C GLU A 203 3.08 -13.59 -25.90
N GLN A 204 1.91 -14.16 -25.59
CA GLN A 204 1.06 -13.71 -24.48
C GLN A 204 1.76 -13.92 -23.14
N ASN A 205 2.39 -15.09 -22.93
CA ASN A 205 3.15 -15.39 -21.72
C ASN A 205 4.28 -14.37 -21.50
N LYS A 206 5.07 -14.07 -22.53
CA LYS A 206 6.14 -13.04 -22.47
C LYS A 206 5.57 -11.65 -22.19
N HIS A 207 4.42 -11.33 -22.79
CA HIS A 207 3.77 -10.04 -22.57
C HIS A 207 3.31 -9.86 -21.12
N ILE A 208 2.62 -10.86 -20.55
CA ILE A 208 2.18 -10.87 -19.13
C ILE A 208 3.41 -10.75 -18.22
N THR A 209 4.45 -11.55 -18.46
CA THR A 209 5.70 -11.49 -17.69
C THR A 209 6.32 -10.08 -17.72
N SER A 210 6.32 -9.42 -18.88
CA SER A 210 6.82 -8.04 -18.99
C SER A 210 5.99 -7.05 -18.20
N LEU A 211 4.65 -7.21 -18.17
CA LEU A 211 3.76 -6.34 -17.43
C LEU A 211 3.91 -6.55 -15.91
N VAL A 212 3.93 -7.79 -15.42
CA VAL A 212 4.15 -8.10 -14.00
C VAL A 212 5.47 -7.52 -13.51
N ASN A 213 6.57 -7.73 -14.25
CA ASN A 213 7.88 -7.16 -13.90
C ASN A 213 7.88 -5.63 -13.87
N LYS A 214 7.16 -4.98 -14.80
CA LYS A 214 7.03 -3.52 -14.84
C LYS A 214 6.25 -3.00 -13.64
N ASP A 215 5.13 -3.61 -13.32
CA ASP A 215 4.28 -3.23 -12.19
C ASP A 215 5.01 -3.45 -10.86
N GLY A 216 5.65 -4.60 -10.68
CA GLY A 216 6.47 -4.89 -9.52
C GLY A 216 7.60 -3.87 -9.31
N PHE A 217 8.21 -3.37 -10.39
CA PHE A 217 9.19 -2.30 -10.31
C PHE A 217 8.59 -0.96 -9.85
N LEU A 218 7.38 -0.65 -10.28
CA LEU A 218 6.71 0.60 -9.89
C LEU A 218 6.29 0.57 -8.41
N MET A 219 5.88 -0.60 -7.90
CA MET A 219 5.43 -0.80 -6.53
C MET A 219 6.58 -1.04 -5.52
N ALA A 220 7.80 -1.34 -5.98
CA ALA A 220 8.99 -1.58 -5.14
C ALA A 220 9.62 -0.25 -4.56
#